data_93b0cde96262fc3dac67f7e64c9780cb
#
_entry.id   93b0cde96262fc3dac67f7e64c9780cb
#
_cell.length_a   1.000
_cell.length_b   1.000
_cell.length_c   1.000
_cell.angle_alpha   90.00
_cell.angle_beta   90.00
_cell.angle_gamma   90.00
#
_symmetry.space_group_name_H-M   'P 1'
#
loop_
_entity.id
_entity.type
_entity.pdbx_description
1 polymer ?
#
loop_
_entity_poly.entity_id
_entity_poly.type
_entity_poly.pdbx_seq_one_letter_code
_entity_poly.pdbx_strand_id
1 'polypeptide(L)'
;FSGVSRSPEPLIKVKGVGNKKIKDKVKQKSRTNTKNFDFQYYINKTNSVFPYNNPNIGSKMLLISSSSGEETSLTDTKNQHGLFTYYLLKYLKESKGLIKVEELFNKLRKKVGVESILKFNKPQTPEMTFGEGVDVKNQNFFE
;
A
#
# COMPACT_ATOMS: atom_id res chain seq x y z
N PHE A 1 -28.61 37.10 58.49
CA PHE A 1 -27.56 37.00 57.53
C PHE A 1 -27.28 35.57 57.11
N SER A 2 -28.07 35.07 56.37
CA SER A 2 -27.78 33.77 55.80
C SER A 2 -27.32 33.96 54.37
N GLY A 3 -26.06 34.03 54.18
CA GLY A 3 -25.46 33.82 52.90
C GLY A 3 -25.60 32.36 52.56
N VAL A 4 -26.74 31.99 52.03
CA VAL A 4 -26.89 30.64 51.49
C VAL A 4 -26.11 30.57 50.20
N SER A 5 -24.95 30.06 50.28
CA SER A 5 -24.20 29.64 49.11
C SER A 5 -24.93 28.44 48.50
N ARG A 6 -25.72 28.68 47.52
CA ARG A 6 -26.28 27.61 46.70
C ARG A 6 -25.19 27.05 45.85
N SER A 7 -24.71 25.87 46.21
CA SER A 7 -23.84 25.11 45.33
C SER A 7 -24.54 24.81 44.01
N PRO A 8 -23.92 25.00 42.90
CA PRO A 8 -24.52 24.73 41.58
C PRO A 8 -24.56 23.23 41.33
N GLU A 9 -25.64 22.58 41.74
CA GLU A 9 -25.82 21.15 41.45
C GLU A 9 -25.98 20.77 39.96
N PRO A 10 -26.43 21.65 39.05
CA PRO A 10 -26.71 21.21 37.70
C PRO A 10 -25.47 20.89 36.85
N LEU A 11 -24.28 21.35 37.21
CA LEU A 11 -23.06 21.16 36.39
C LEU A 11 -22.57 19.70 36.34
N ILE A 12 -22.91 18.89 37.35
CA ILE A 12 -22.46 17.48 37.41
C ILE A 12 -23.25 16.61 36.45
N LYS A 13 -24.52 16.89 36.22
CA LYS A 13 -25.38 16.12 35.30
C LYS A 13 -24.99 16.31 33.83
N VAL A 14 -24.50 17.48 33.45
CA VAL A 14 -24.07 17.77 32.07
C VAL A 14 -22.80 17.05 31.68
N LYS A 15 -21.87 16.85 32.62
CA LYS A 15 -20.62 16.12 32.35
C LYS A 15 -20.84 14.64 32.05
N GLY A 16 -21.80 14.00 32.66
CA GLY A 16 -22.10 12.60 32.44
C GLY A 16 -22.68 12.30 31.04
N VAL A 17 -23.52 13.18 30.53
CA VAL A 17 -24.15 13.00 29.21
C VAL A 17 -23.16 13.28 28.08
N GLY A 18 -22.30 14.29 28.25
CA GLY A 18 -21.25 14.60 27.27
C GLY A 18 -20.23 13.47 27.09
N ASN A 19 -19.83 12.88 28.18
CA ASN A 19 -18.87 11.79 28.16
C ASN A 19 -19.42 10.51 27.51
N LYS A 20 -20.71 10.22 27.69
CA LYS A 20 -21.37 9.06 27.09
C LYS A 20 -21.49 9.23 25.57
N LYS A 21 -21.89 10.41 25.09
CA LYS A 21 -21.96 10.72 23.65
C LYS A 21 -20.59 10.69 22.98
N ILE A 22 -19.55 11.15 23.67
CA ILE A 22 -18.17 11.11 23.13
C ILE A 22 -17.66 9.68 23.05
N LYS A 23 -17.91 8.85 24.06
CA LYS A 23 -17.53 7.43 24.05
C LYS A 23 -18.27 6.67 22.95
N ASP A 24 -19.54 6.93 22.74
CA ASP A 24 -20.31 6.28 21.68
C ASP A 24 -19.87 6.73 20.29
N LYS A 25 -19.55 8.03 20.10
CA LYS A 25 -18.95 8.51 18.84
C LYS A 25 -17.56 7.94 18.56
N VAL A 26 -16.73 7.79 19.57
CA VAL A 26 -15.41 7.17 19.43
C VAL A 26 -15.55 5.68 19.12
N LYS A 27 -16.50 4.97 19.78
CA LYS A 27 -16.78 3.56 19.46
C LYS A 27 -17.34 3.37 18.05
N GLN A 28 -18.20 4.29 17.57
CA GLN A 28 -18.68 4.21 16.19
C GLN A 28 -17.59 4.51 15.16
N LYS A 29 -16.69 5.49 15.42
CA LYS A 29 -15.57 5.76 14.53
C LYS A 29 -14.55 4.61 14.46
N SER A 30 -14.35 3.90 15.55
CA SER A 30 -13.46 2.74 15.55
C SER A 30 -14.07 1.50 14.88
N ARG A 31 -15.41 1.42 14.80
CA ARG A 31 -16.10 0.31 14.12
C ARG A 31 -16.18 0.44 12.60
N THR A 32 -16.02 1.63 12.04
CA THR A 32 -16.13 1.86 10.59
C THR A 32 -14.81 1.76 9.83
N ASN A 33 -13.68 1.64 10.50
CA ASN A 33 -12.36 1.64 9.87
C ASN A 33 -11.55 0.34 10.02
N THR A 34 -12.08 -0.68 10.65
CA THR A 34 -11.54 -2.02 10.55
C THR A 34 -12.32 -2.81 9.49
N LYS A 35 -12.17 -2.46 8.22
CA LYS A 35 -12.12 -3.53 7.22
C LYS A 35 -10.99 -4.40 7.70
N ASN A 36 -11.30 -5.64 8.12
CA ASN A 36 -10.29 -6.63 8.42
C ASN A 36 -9.39 -6.70 7.20
N PHE A 37 -8.22 -6.07 7.33
CA PHE A 37 -7.24 -6.08 6.29
C PHE A 37 -6.74 -7.52 6.21
N ASP A 38 -7.14 -8.24 5.17
CA ASP A 38 -6.71 -9.62 4.96
C ASP A 38 -5.24 -9.61 4.49
N PHE A 39 -4.35 -9.54 5.46
CA PHE A 39 -2.91 -9.55 5.24
C PHE A 39 -2.48 -10.81 4.48
N GLN A 40 -3.12 -11.96 4.72
CA GLN A 40 -2.80 -13.18 4.03
C GLN A 40 -3.18 -13.14 2.55
N TYR A 41 -4.32 -12.53 2.22
CA TYR A 41 -4.70 -12.29 0.83
C TYR A 41 -3.63 -11.50 0.07
N TYR A 42 -3.12 -10.42 0.65
CA TYR A 42 -2.09 -9.59 0.01
C TYR A 42 -0.73 -10.28 -0.07
N ILE A 43 -0.33 -11.05 0.94
CA ILE A 43 0.86 -11.89 0.85
C ILE A 43 0.72 -12.90 -0.29
N ASN A 44 -0.40 -13.58 -0.38
CA ASN A 44 -0.64 -14.55 -1.45
C ASN A 44 -0.65 -13.86 -2.83
N LYS A 45 -1.28 -12.68 -2.95
CA LYS A 45 -1.28 -11.88 -4.17
C LYS A 45 0.14 -11.45 -4.57
N THR A 46 0.98 -11.02 -3.63
CA THR A 46 2.36 -10.64 -3.92
C THR A 46 3.28 -11.81 -4.23
N ASN A 47 2.95 -13.01 -3.74
CA ASN A 47 3.70 -14.24 -3.98
C ASN A 47 3.16 -15.02 -5.19
N SER A 48 1.97 -14.69 -5.70
CA SER A 48 1.40 -15.36 -6.86
C SER A 48 2.17 -15.03 -8.13
N VAL A 49 2.22 -16.02 -9.00
CA VAL A 49 3.10 -16.13 -10.16
C VAL A 49 2.98 -14.97 -11.14
N PHE A 50 4.10 -14.45 -11.54
CA PHE A 50 4.23 -13.53 -12.67
C PHE A 50 5.64 -13.64 -13.25
N PRO A 51 5.83 -13.49 -14.46
CA PRO A 51 5.32 -12.55 -15.45
C PRO A 51 4.19 -13.12 -16.32
N TYR A 52 3.34 -12.26 -16.82
CA TYR A 52 2.22 -12.63 -17.68
C TYR A 52 2.57 -12.39 -19.16
N ASN A 53 2.56 -13.46 -19.94
CA ASN A 53 2.70 -13.37 -21.39
C ASN A 53 1.36 -12.96 -22.03
N ASN A 54 1.35 -11.85 -22.76
CA ASN A 54 0.16 -11.34 -23.43
C ASN A 54 0.38 -11.22 -24.94
N PRO A 55 -0.25 -12.07 -25.75
CA PRO A 55 -0.07 -12.05 -27.21
C PRO A 55 -0.63 -10.78 -27.88
N ASN A 56 -1.46 -10.01 -27.17
CA ASN A 56 -2.07 -8.79 -27.72
C ASN A 56 -1.17 -7.55 -27.61
N ILE A 57 -0.02 -7.62 -26.93
CA ILE A 57 0.97 -6.57 -26.95
C ILE A 57 2.08 -6.89 -27.94
N GLY A 58 2.81 -5.87 -28.40
CA GLY A 58 3.89 -6.05 -29.36
C GLY A 58 4.91 -7.12 -28.92
N SER A 59 5.39 -7.96 -29.82
CA SER A 59 6.23 -9.12 -29.53
C SER A 59 7.50 -8.77 -28.72
N LYS A 60 8.03 -7.57 -28.89
CA LYS A 60 9.21 -7.07 -28.16
C LYS A 60 8.90 -6.05 -27.07
N MET A 61 7.63 -5.98 -26.65
CA MET A 61 7.19 -5.02 -25.63
C MET A 61 7.17 -5.64 -24.25
N LEU A 62 7.71 -4.91 -23.29
CA LEU A 62 7.61 -5.15 -21.86
C LEU A 62 6.89 -3.98 -21.21
N LEU A 63 5.81 -4.25 -20.50
CA LEU A 63 5.03 -3.27 -19.76
C LEU A 63 5.11 -3.58 -18.27
N ILE A 64 5.53 -2.62 -17.46
CA ILE A 64 5.52 -2.71 -16.00
C ILE A 64 4.65 -1.60 -15.47
N SER A 65 3.60 -1.94 -14.73
CA SER A 65 2.75 -0.99 -14.02
C SER A 65 3.09 -0.93 -12.53
N SER A 66 2.92 0.24 -11.93
CA SER A 66 3.23 0.46 -10.51
C SER A 66 2.19 -0.12 -9.57
N SER A 67 0.99 -0.38 -10.04
CA SER A 67 -0.15 -0.89 -9.28
C SER A 67 -1.07 -1.70 -10.19
N SER A 68 -1.91 -2.54 -9.63
CA SER A 68 -2.88 -3.37 -10.34
C SER A 68 -4.31 -2.88 -10.15
N GLY A 69 -5.15 -3.05 -11.18
CA GLY A 69 -6.60 -2.80 -11.12
C GLY A 69 -6.94 -1.42 -10.55
N GLU A 70 -7.75 -1.39 -9.50
CA GLU A 70 -8.21 -0.16 -8.84
C GLU A 70 -7.26 0.33 -7.73
N GLU A 71 -6.09 -0.26 -7.60
CA GLU A 71 -5.10 0.18 -6.61
C GLU A 71 -4.48 1.51 -7.02
N THR A 72 -4.13 2.33 -6.03
CA THR A 72 -3.49 3.62 -6.25
C THR A 72 -1.98 3.52 -6.08
N SER A 73 -1.22 4.11 -6.99
CA SER A 73 0.22 4.32 -6.80
C SER A 73 0.47 5.27 -5.62
N LEU A 74 1.24 4.81 -4.66
CA LEU A 74 1.53 5.53 -3.42
C LEU A 74 2.80 6.34 -3.53
N THR A 75 2.78 7.55 -2.97
CA THR A 75 3.94 8.44 -2.92
C THR A 75 4.59 8.38 -1.54
N ASP A 76 5.86 8.06 -1.49
CA ASP A 76 6.68 8.14 -0.29
C ASP A 76 7.32 9.54 -0.20
N THR A 77 6.68 10.43 0.55
CA THR A 77 7.13 11.82 0.70
C THR A 77 8.52 11.93 1.34
N LYS A 78 8.90 10.96 2.19
CA LYS A 78 10.22 10.91 2.82
C LYS A 78 11.34 10.68 1.78
N ASN A 79 11.06 9.86 0.78
CA ASN A 79 12.01 9.53 -0.27
C ASN A 79 11.82 10.39 -1.54
N GLN A 80 10.85 11.31 -1.55
CA GLN A 80 10.54 12.23 -2.67
C GLN A 80 10.21 11.53 -3.99
N HIS A 81 9.80 10.26 -3.94
CA HIS A 81 9.45 9.43 -5.10
C HIS A 81 8.17 8.64 -4.84
N GLY A 82 7.52 8.20 -5.91
CA GLY A 82 6.54 7.13 -5.79
C GLY A 82 7.18 5.86 -5.23
N LEU A 83 6.45 5.13 -4.38
CA LEU A 83 6.97 3.94 -3.70
C LEU A 83 7.58 2.93 -4.70
N PHE A 84 6.89 2.67 -5.81
CA PHE A 84 7.37 1.81 -6.89
C PHE A 84 8.67 2.34 -7.50
N THR A 85 8.71 3.61 -7.89
CA THR A 85 9.87 4.24 -8.53
C THR A 85 11.09 4.22 -7.62
N TYR A 86 10.89 4.48 -6.33
CA TYR A 86 11.98 4.43 -5.35
C TYR A 86 12.65 3.05 -5.31
N TYR A 87 11.88 1.96 -5.20
CA TYR A 87 12.45 0.63 -5.14
C TYR A 87 13.00 0.15 -6.48
N LEU A 88 12.37 0.55 -7.60
CA LEU A 88 12.91 0.27 -8.94
C LEU A 88 14.31 0.86 -9.09
N LEU A 89 14.47 2.15 -8.83
CA LEU A 89 15.77 2.83 -8.93
C LEU A 89 16.79 2.28 -7.95
N LYS A 90 16.36 1.95 -6.73
CA LYS A 90 17.22 1.32 -5.73
C LYS A 90 17.81 0.01 -6.23
N TYR A 91 16.99 -0.91 -6.72
CA TYR A 91 17.45 -2.21 -7.18
C TYR A 91 18.31 -2.11 -8.46
N LEU A 92 17.96 -1.22 -9.38
CA LEU A 92 18.78 -0.97 -10.56
C LEU A 92 20.17 -0.41 -10.19
N LYS A 93 20.22 0.49 -9.21
CA LYS A 93 21.50 1.04 -8.71
C LYS A 93 22.33 -0.01 -8.01
N GLU A 94 21.74 -0.82 -7.13
CA GLU A 94 22.43 -1.89 -6.40
C GLU A 94 23.00 -2.96 -7.33
N SER A 95 22.27 -3.31 -8.38
CA SER A 95 22.71 -4.30 -9.39
C SER A 95 23.56 -3.71 -10.51
N LYS A 96 23.77 -2.39 -10.54
CA LYS A 96 24.40 -1.67 -11.66
C LYS A 96 23.71 -1.97 -13.01
N GLY A 97 22.42 -2.25 -12.98
CA GLY A 97 21.62 -2.63 -14.15
C GLY A 97 21.79 -4.09 -14.61
N LEU A 98 22.71 -4.84 -14.01
CA LEU A 98 22.99 -6.25 -14.34
C LEU A 98 22.07 -7.20 -13.55
N ILE A 99 20.77 -6.98 -13.63
CA ILE A 99 19.75 -7.81 -12.99
C ILE A 99 18.78 -8.32 -14.06
N LYS A 100 18.41 -9.58 -13.98
CA LYS A 100 17.40 -10.16 -14.87
C LYS A 100 16.05 -9.49 -14.67
N VAL A 101 15.31 -9.30 -15.76
CA VAL A 101 14.00 -8.62 -15.73
C VAL A 101 13.05 -9.30 -14.74
N GLU A 102 12.94 -10.63 -14.80
CA GLU A 102 12.09 -11.40 -13.90
C GLU A 102 12.51 -11.26 -12.43
N GLU A 103 13.81 -11.34 -12.15
CA GLU A 103 14.34 -11.20 -10.79
C GLU A 103 14.08 -9.80 -10.22
N LEU A 104 14.34 -8.76 -11.00
CA LEU A 104 14.07 -7.37 -10.63
C LEU A 104 12.58 -7.19 -10.30
N PHE A 105 11.72 -7.69 -11.19
CA PHE A 105 10.28 -7.54 -11.01
C PHE A 105 9.77 -8.27 -9.77
N ASN A 106 10.22 -9.49 -9.52
CA ASN A 106 9.83 -10.26 -8.35
C ASN A 106 10.25 -9.59 -7.04
N LYS A 107 11.49 -9.07 -6.98
CA LYS A 107 11.97 -8.27 -5.83
C LYS A 107 11.14 -7.02 -5.63
N LEU A 108 10.89 -6.29 -6.72
CA LEU A 108 10.14 -5.04 -6.71
C LEU A 108 8.70 -5.25 -6.25
N ARG A 109 8.00 -6.21 -6.83
CA ARG A 109 6.60 -6.54 -6.51
C ARG A 109 6.45 -6.92 -5.04
N LYS A 110 7.29 -7.82 -4.55
CA LYS A 110 7.28 -8.24 -3.15
C LYS A 110 7.53 -7.06 -2.20
N LYS A 111 8.55 -6.25 -2.49
CA LYS A 111 8.93 -5.14 -1.63
C LYS A 111 7.88 -4.03 -1.63
N VAL A 112 7.40 -3.61 -2.79
CA VAL A 112 6.35 -2.59 -2.91
C VAL A 112 5.06 -3.05 -2.24
N GLY A 113 4.63 -4.30 -2.46
CA GLY A 113 3.43 -4.85 -1.84
C GLY A 113 3.49 -4.83 -0.30
N VAL A 114 4.59 -5.27 0.28
CA VAL A 114 4.78 -5.26 1.75
C VAL A 114 4.86 -3.83 2.30
N GLU A 115 5.68 -2.97 1.70
CA GLU A 115 5.88 -1.60 2.19
C GLU A 115 4.62 -0.74 2.05
N SER A 116 3.82 -0.95 1.01
CA SER A 116 2.57 -0.23 0.80
C SER A 116 1.59 -0.48 1.95
N ILE A 117 1.53 -1.71 2.42
CA ILE A 117 0.68 -2.10 3.55
C ILE A 117 1.24 -1.55 4.86
N LEU A 118 2.54 -1.75 5.12
CA LEU A 118 3.15 -1.36 6.38
C LEU A 118 3.17 0.16 6.59
N LYS A 119 3.43 0.93 5.53
CA LYS A 119 3.57 2.39 5.63
C LYS A 119 2.26 3.15 5.43
N PHE A 120 1.39 2.65 4.55
CA PHE A 120 0.22 3.41 4.10
C PHE A 120 -1.10 2.73 4.43
N ASN A 121 -1.07 1.49 4.90
CA ASN A 121 -2.26 0.66 5.12
C ASN A 121 -3.16 0.58 3.87
N LYS A 122 -2.53 0.54 2.70
CA LYS A 122 -3.16 0.46 1.38
C LYS A 122 -2.38 -0.50 0.50
N PRO A 123 -3.04 -1.31 -0.33
CA PRO A 123 -2.34 -2.19 -1.25
C PRO A 123 -1.77 -1.41 -2.44
N GLN A 124 -0.59 -1.81 -2.86
CA GLN A 124 0.00 -1.45 -4.14
C GLN A 124 0.75 -2.66 -4.67
N THR A 125 0.22 -3.27 -5.74
CA THR A 125 0.75 -4.49 -6.31
C THR A 125 1.22 -4.21 -7.74
N PRO A 126 2.52 -4.08 -7.99
CA PRO A 126 3.05 -3.94 -9.35
C PRO A 126 2.69 -5.13 -10.22
N GLU A 127 2.45 -4.88 -11.50
CA GLU A 127 2.20 -5.91 -12.51
C GLU A 127 3.17 -5.80 -13.67
N MET A 128 3.47 -6.93 -14.30
CA MET A 128 4.29 -7.00 -15.49
C MET A 128 3.60 -7.83 -16.56
N THR A 129 3.59 -7.28 -17.78
CA THR A 129 3.06 -7.94 -18.96
C THR A 129 4.09 -7.82 -20.07
N PHE A 130 4.31 -8.88 -20.85
CA PHE A 130 5.28 -8.87 -21.93
C PHE A 130 4.79 -9.63 -23.14
N GLY A 131 5.33 -9.30 -24.32
CA GLY A 131 5.08 -10.00 -25.57
C GLY A 131 5.93 -11.26 -25.73
N GLU A 132 5.56 -12.13 -26.68
CA GLU A 132 6.15 -13.45 -26.88
C GLU A 132 7.66 -13.43 -27.17
N GLY A 133 8.17 -12.32 -27.73
CA GLY A 133 9.58 -12.18 -28.08
C GLY A 133 10.47 -11.62 -26.94
N VAL A 134 9.95 -11.47 -25.72
CA VAL A 134 10.70 -10.95 -24.56
C VAL A 134 11.12 -12.09 -23.66
N ASP A 135 12.42 -12.31 -23.52
CA ASP A 135 12.99 -13.32 -22.59
C ASP A 135 13.29 -12.70 -21.23
N VAL A 136 12.24 -12.55 -20.40
CA VAL A 136 12.36 -11.96 -19.06
C VAL A 136 13.26 -12.73 -18.10
N LYS A 137 13.48 -14.03 -18.36
CA LYS A 137 14.28 -14.91 -17.49
C LYS A 137 15.78 -14.76 -17.72
N ASN A 138 16.17 -14.53 -18.96
CA ASN A 138 17.58 -14.50 -19.33
C ASN A 138 18.08 -13.09 -19.68
N GLN A 139 17.18 -12.20 -20.09
CA GLN A 139 17.54 -10.83 -20.45
C GLN A 139 17.81 -9.97 -19.21
N ASN A 140 18.91 -9.22 -19.21
CA ASN A 140 19.15 -8.18 -18.22
C ASN A 140 18.27 -6.97 -18.49
N PHE A 141 18.00 -6.19 -17.46
CA PHE A 141 17.14 -5.00 -17.59
C PHE A 141 17.79 -3.94 -18.48
N PHE A 142 19.10 -3.75 -18.34
CA PHE A 142 19.92 -3.00 -19.27
C PHE A 142 20.91 -3.94 -19.97
N GLU A 143 20.76 -4.02 -21.25
CA GLU A 143 21.70 -4.66 -22.15
C GLU A 143 22.23 -3.68 -23.17
#